data_6c608931bc08bb5f9b0a0c0e388109c2
#
_entry.id   6c608931bc08bb5f9b0a0c0e388109c2
#
_cell.length_a   1.000
_cell.length_b   1.000
_cell.length_c   1.000
_cell.angle_alpha   90.00
_cell.angle_beta   90.00
_cell.angle_gamma   90.00
#
_symmetry.space_group_name_H-M   'P 1'
#
loop_
_entity.id
_entity.type
_entity.pdbx_description
1 polymer ?
#
loop_
_entity_poly.entity_id
_entity_poly.type
_entity_poly.pdbx_seq_one_letter_code
_entity_poly.pdbx_strand_id
1 'polypeptide(L)'
;VRLAARIGVPEAGIRPTSHNPRGDWWPHPENYSEASEDRLVRSISEALEVAVPAGVNIVLEVHTTSTLDTPERVKRVIERTDPEHVLVNIDTVNYVRDLPTAFDPAPMVNHFFDVLGPHCSTVQIKDYYLEDRFVVHISETIPGTGMMDIDTVLQRTAGLGPDMYAVIEHLPISQIGLAKKNLTERAQALGLLG
;
A
#
# COMPACT_ATOMS: atom_id res chain seq x y z
N VAL A 1 11.71 -12.06 -8.57
CA VAL A 1 13.04 -11.49 -8.69
C VAL A 1 13.72 -11.88 -10.01
N ARG A 2 14.09 -13.17 -10.24
CA ARG A 2 14.81 -13.60 -11.46
C ARG A 2 14.08 -13.23 -12.76
N LEU A 3 12.76 -13.31 -12.79
CA LEU A 3 11.98 -12.89 -13.94
C LEU A 3 12.06 -11.37 -14.14
N ALA A 4 11.90 -10.58 -13.07
CA ALA A 4 12.04 -9.12 -13.11
C ALA A 4 13.38 -8.70 -13.72
N ALA A 5 14.49 -9.27 -13.22
CA ALA A 5 15.82 -9.03 -13.77
C ALA A 5 15.93 -9.37 -15.27
N ARG A 6 15.36 -10.50 -15.69
CA ARG A 6 15.42 -10.93 -17.11
C ARG A 6 14.64 -10.03 -18.06
N ILE A 7 13.59 -9.41 -17.62
CA ILE A 7 12.74 -8.50 -18.42
C ILE A 7 13.09 -7.02 -18.20
N GLY A 8 14.11 -6.74 -17.38
CA GLY A 8 14.59 -5.38 -17.12
C GLY A 8 13.68 -4.54 -16.23
N VAL A 9 12.87 -5.17 -15.36
CA VAL A 9 12.03 -4.48 -14.38
C VAL A 9 12.81 -4.33 -13.08
N PRO A 10 12.94 -3.09 -12.53
CA PRO A 10 13.79 -2.81 -11.37
C PRO A 10 13.20 -3.24 -10.03
N GLU A 11 11.96 -3.68 -10.02
CA GLU A 11 11.22 -3.96 -8.79
C GLU A 11 10.44 -5.29 -8.86
N ALA A 12 10.32 -5.95 -7.72
CA ALA A 12 9.51 -7.15 -7.56
C ALA A 12 8.64 -7.03 -6.31
N GLY A 13 7.34 -6.96 -6.51
CA GLY A 13 6.37 -6.93 -5.42
C GLY A 13 6.29 -8.27 -4.69
N ILE A 14 6.27 -8.23 -3.37
CA ILE A 14 5.97 -9.38 -2.52
C ILE A 14 4.85 -9.04 -1.55
N ARG A 15 3.99 -10.01 -1.32
CA ARG A 15 2.93 -9.92 -0.30
C ARG A 15 3.36 -10.68 0.94
N PRO A 16 3.22 -10.09 2.14
CA PRO A 16 3.37 -10.87 3.36
C PRO A 16 2.25 -11.91 3.40
N THR A 17 2.64 -13.16 3.54
CA THR A 17 1.67 -14.25 3.61
C THR A 17 0.88 -14.23 4.91
N SER A 18 -0.22 -14.99 4.96
CA SER A 18 -1.00 -15.21 6.17
C SER A 18 -0.84 -16.65 6.66
N HIS A 19 -0.97 -16.83 7.98
CA HIS A 19 -1.12 -18.15 8.59
C HIS A 19 -2.48 -18.80 8.31
N ASN A 20 -3.40 -18.07 7.67
CA ASN A 20 -4.71 -18.59 7.35
C ASN A 20 -4.61 -19.59 6.18
N PRO A 21 -5.10 -20.82 6.33
CA PRO A 21 -5.03 -21.83 5.27
C PRO A 21 -5.87 -21.49 4.02
N ARG A 22 -6.73 -20.49 4.09
CA ARG A 22 -7.51 -20.01 2.93
C ARG A 22 -6.72 -19.09 2.00
N GLY A 23 -5.56 -18.58 2.43
CA GLY A 23 -4.67 -17.76 1.61
C GLY A 23 -4.27 -16.42 2.25
N ASP A 24 -3.48 -15.67 1.51
CA ASP A 24 -2.73 -14.50 1.97
C ASP A 24 -3.61 -13.35 2.49
N TRP A 25 -4.80 -13.18 1.95
CA TRP A 25 -5.70 -12.07 2.27
C TRP A 25 -6.63 -12.33 3.47
N TRP A 26 -6.55 -13.52 4.05
CA TRP A 26 -7.42 -13.88 5.16
C TRP A 26 -6.74 -13.64 6.50
N PRO A 27 -7.40 -12.94 7.45
CA PRO A 27 -6.80 -12.64 8.73
C PRO A 27 -6.56 -13.93 9.54
N HIS A 28 -5.50 -13.91 10.35
CA HIS A 28 -5.19 -14.97 11.31
C HIS A 28 -4.51 -14.34 12.54
N PRO A 29 -4.84 -14.74 13.77
CA PRO A 29 -4.26 -14.13 14.97
C PRO A 29 -2.72 -14.20 15.01
N GLU A 30 -2.13 -15.28 14.51
CA GLU A 30 -0.67 -15.43 14.44
C GLU A 30 0.01 -14.41 13.50
N ASN A 31 -0.71 -13.78 12.57
CA ASN A 31 -0.12 -12.76 11.70
C ASN A 31 0.43 -11.58 12.48
N TYR A 32 -0.12 -11.31 13.67
CA TYR A 32 0.25 -10.16 14.51
C TYR A 32 1.35 -10.47 15.52
N SER A 33 1.90 -11.69 15.51
CA SER A 33 2.95 -12.12 16.44
C SER A 33 4.34 -11.62 16.01
N GLU A 34 5.25 -11.48 16.98
CA GLU A 34 6.67 -11.20 16.70
C GLU A 34 7.34 -12.34 15.94
N ALA A 35 6.94 -13.58 16.21
CA ALA A 35 7.45 -14.75 15.48
C ALA A 35 7.12 -14.71 13.98
N SER A 36 5.96 -14.14 13.60
CA SER A 36 5.60 -13.93 12.21
C SER A 36 6.42 -12.81 11.57
N GLU A 37 6.67 -11.73 12.30
CA GLU A 37 7.57 -10.66 11.85
C GLU A 37 9.00 -11.20 11.62
N ASP A 38 9.55 -11.98 12.57
CA ASP A 38 10.87 -12.59 12.43
C ASP A 38 10.95 -13.55 11.24
N ARG A 39 9.88 -14.28 10.97
CA ARG A 39 9.80 -15.15 9.79
C ARG A 39 9.80 -14.35 8.51
N LEU A 40 9.02 -13.27 8.47
CA LEU A 40 8.95 -12.36 7.31
C LEU A 40 10.32 -11.73 7.04
N VAL A 41 11.00 -11.22 8.06
CA VAL A 41 12.35 -10.66 7.95
C VAL A 41 13.32 -11.68 7.34
N ARG A 42 13.32 -12.93 7.82
CA ARG A 42 14.17 -13.99 7.23
C ARG A 42 13.85 -14.23 5.76
N SER A 43 12.56 -14.33 5.39
CA SER A 43 12.15 -14.57 4.02
C SER A 43 12.52 -13.43 3.07
N ILE A 44 12.41 -12.18 3.54
CA ILE A 44 12.87 -11.01 2.78
C ILE A 44 14.40 -11.04 2.61
N SER A 45 15.14 -11.34 3.69
CA SER A 45 16.61 -11.44 3.62
C SER A 45 17.08 -12.49 2.61
N GLU A 46 16.44 -13.67 2.59
CA GLU A 46 16.71 -14.71 1.59
C GLU A 46 16.38 -14.24 0.15
N ALA A 47 15.31 -13.47 -0.03
CA ALA A 47 14.97 -12.91 -1.32
C ALA A 47 15.99 -11.86 -1.79
N LEU A 48 16.52 -11.05 -0.87
CA LEU A 48 17.54 -10.03 -1.12
C LEU A 48 18.87 -10.63 -1.61
N GLU A 49 19.25 -11.83 -1.16
CA GLU A 49 20.44 -12.52 -1.67
C GLU A 49 20.43 -12.71 -3.20
N VAL A 50 19.22 -12.78 -3.78
CA VAL A 50 19.01 -12.89 -5.23
C VAL A 50 18.68 -11.54 -5.87
N ALA A 51 17.98 -10.67 -5.14
CA ALA A 51 17.46 -9.42 -5.67
C ALA A 51 18.57 -8.38 -5.86
N VAL A 52 19.38 -8.14 -4.82
CA VAL A 52 20.43 -7.11 -4.83
C VAL A 52 21.46 -7.35 -5.94
N PRO A 53 22.06 -8.56 -6.09
CA PRO A 53 22.98 -8.81 -7.19
C PRO A 53 22.35 -8.70 -8.59
N ALA A 54 21.02 -8.83 -8.67
CA ALA A 54 20.27 -8.73 -9.92
C ALA A 54 19.81 -7.29 -10.23
N GLY A 55 20.10 -6.32 -9.37
CA GLY A 55 19.65 -4.93 -9.51
C GLY A 55 18.14 -4.77 -9.38
N VAL A 56 17.48 -5.60 -8.56
CA VAL A 56 16.02 -5.59 -8.37
C VAL A 56 15.69 -5.28 -6.90
N ASN A 57 14.89 -4.26 -6.67
CA ASN A 57 14.36 -3.96 -5.35
C ASN A 57 13.16 -4.87 -5.00
N ILE A 58 12.97 -5.10 -3.70
CA ILE A 58 11.78 -5.76 -3.17
C ILE A 58 10.78 -4.69 -2.74
N VAL A 59 9.54 -4.79 -3.22
CA VAL A 59 8.45 -3.87 -2.83
C VAL A 59 7.44 -4.63 -1.99
N LEU A 60 7.22 -4.16 -0.76
CA LEU A 60 6.26 -4.75 0.17
C LEU A 60 4.84 -4.24 -0.14
N GLU A 61 3.94 -5.16 -0.37
CA GLU A 61 2.50 -4.86 -0.38
C GLU A 61 1.94 -5.02 1.04
N VAL A 62 1.24 -4.02 1.53
CA VAL A 62 0.89 -3.90 2.95
C VAL A 62 -0.62 -3.97 3.17
N HIS A 63 -1.05 -4.64 4.26
CA HIS A 63 -2.47 -4.82 4.55
C HIS A 63 -2.71 -5.17 6.03
N THR A 64 -3.78 -4.63 6.63
CA THR A 64 -4.14 -4.89 8.05
C THR A 64 -4.38 -6.35 8.40
N THR A 65 -4.69 -7.20 7.43
CA THR A 65 -4.90 -8.65 7.65
C THR A 65 -3.60 -9.45 7.67
N SER A 66 -2.47 -8.82 7.37
CA SER A 66 -1.16 -9.46 7.26
C SER A 66 -0.25 -9.17 8.47
N THR A 67 0.97 -9.68 8.43
CA THR A 67 2.01 -9.32 9.41
C THR A 67 2.39 -7.83 9.32
N LEU A 68 2.22 -7.19 8.18
CA LEU A 68 2.49 -5.77 7.96
C LEU A 68 1.25 -4.91 8.24
N ASP A 69 0.71 -5.00 9.44
CA ASP A 69 -0.59 -4.45 9.84
C ASP A 69 -0.55 -2.98 10.32
N THR A 70 0.63 -2.41 10.51
CA THR A 70 0.82 -0.99 10.87
C THR A 70 2.03 -0.40 10.15
N PRO A 71 2.04 0.93 9.89
CA PRO A 71 3.18 1.57 9.24
C PRO A 71 4.48 1.43 10.05
N GLU A 72 4.41 1.43 11.39
CA GLU A 72 5.57 1.22 12.25
C GLU A 72 6.16 -0.18 12.10
N ARG A 73 5.31 -1.20 11.98
CA ARG A 73 5.78 -2.58 11.75
C ARG A 73 6.39 -2.73 10.37
N VAL A 74 5.80 -2.11 9.36
CA VAL A 74 6.38 -2.07 8.00
C VAL A 74 7.76 -1.44 8.03
N LYS A 75 7.89 -0.25 8.62
CA LYS A 75 9.17 0.46 8.78
C LYS A 75 10.19 -0.41 9.51
N ARG A 76 9.81 -1.02 10.63
CA ARG A 76 10.70 -1.90 11.41
C ARG A 76 11.17 -3.11 10.60
N VAL A 77 10.32 -3.71 9.77
CA VAL A 77 10.71 -4.82 8.88
C VAL A 77 11.70 -4.34 7.82
N ILE A 78 11.48 -3.17 7.22
CA ILE A 78 12.41 -2.56 6.27
C ILE A 78 13.78 -2.32 6.94
N GLU A 79 13.80 -1.69 8.11
CA GLU A 79 15.02 -1.39 8.87
C GLU A 79 15.78 -2.66 9.34
N ARG A 80 15.07 -3.75 9.58
CA ARG A 80 15.65 -5.05 9.96
C ARG A 80 16.16 -5.88 8.78
N THR A 81 15.86 -5.46 7.55
CA THR A 81 16.29 -6.13 6.32
C THR A 81 17.31 -5.29 5.58
N ASP A 82 16.87 -4.51 4.60
CA ASP A 82 17.73 -3.63 3.80
C ASP A 82 16.93 -2.39 3.38
N PRO A 83 17.12 -1.24 4.06
CA PRO A 83 16.36 -0.02 3.76
C PRO A 83 16.70 0.63 2.42
N GLU A 84 17.77 0.20 1.74
CA GLU A 84 18.13 0.68 0.40
C GLU A 84 17.42 -0.13 -0.70
N HIS A 85 17.12 -1.41 -0.45
CA HIS A 85 16.59 -2.33 -1.46
C HIS A 85 15.19 -2.89 -1.12
N VAL A 86 14.66 -2.58 0.07
CA VAL A 86 13.30 -2.93 0.47
C VAL A 86 12.45 -1.68 0.54
N LEU A 87 11.53 -1.59 -0.39
CA LEU A 87 10.61 -0.48 -0.56
C LEU A 87 9.19 -0.91 -0.18
N VAL A 88 8.27 0.03 -0.17
CA VAL A 88 6.87 -0.22 0.14
C VAL A 88 5.96 0.41 -0.90
N ASN A 89 4.86 -0.26 -1.17
CA ASN A 89 3.73 0.28 -1.89
C ASN A 89 2.74 0.84 -0.86
N ILE A 90 2.49 2.14 -0.87
CA ILE A 90 1.55 2.79 0.04
C ILE A 90 0.12 2.64 -0.50
N ASP A 91 -0.70 1.91 0.24
CA ASP A 91 -2.13 1.75 0.00
C ASP A 91 -2.90 2.05 1.29
N THR A 92 -3.43 3.25 1.39
CA THR A 92 -4.06 3.74 2.62
C THR A 92 -5.43 3.11 2.87
N VAL A 93 -6.17 2.70 1.85
CA VAL A 93 -7.49 2.05 2.02
C VAL A 93 -7.35 0.70 2.74
N ASN A 94 -6.27 -0.02 2.50
CA ASN A 94 -5.99 -1.29 3.18
C ASN A 94 -5.87 -1.16 4.71
N TYR A 95 -5.83 0.06 5.25
CA TYR A 95 -5.69 0.35 6.69
C TYR A 95 -6.91 1.02 7.32
N VAL A 96 -7.97 1.22 6.57
CA VAL A 96 -9.26 1.67 7.12
C VAL A 96 -9.92 0.49 7.82
N ARG A 97 -9.83 0.44 9.15
CA ARG A 97 -10.23 -0.73 9.96
C ARG A 97 -11.26 -0.46 11.04
N ASP A 98 -11.65 0.79 11.22
CA ASP A 98 -12.62 1.20 12.21
C ASP A 98 -13.42 2.42 11.76
N LEU A 99 -14.54 2.70 12.42
CA LEU A 99 -15.42 3.81 12.07
C LEU A 99 -14.80 5.20 12.26
N PRO A 100 -14.05 5.49 13.35
CA PRO A 100 -13.36 6.76 13.46
C PRO A 100 -12.45 7.06 12.26
N THR A 101 -11.61 6.11 11.87
CA THR A 101 -10.75 6.23 10.69
C THR A 101 -11.55 6.34 9.39
N ALA A 102 -12.67 5.60 9.29
CA ALA A 102 -13.52 5.66 8.10
C ALA A 102 -14.24 7.01 7.94
N PHE A 103 -14.53 7.73 9.01
CA PHE A 103 -15.16 9.05 8.95
C PHE A 103 -14.16 10.20 8.81
N ASP A 104 -12.93 10.02 9.27
CA ASP A 104 -11.84 10.99 9.16
C ASP A 104 -10.52 10.28 8.82
N PRO A 105 -10.27 9.95 7.54
CA PRO A 105 -9.08 9.21 7.14
C PRO A 105 -7.81 10.07 7.05
N ALA A 106 -7.91 11.40 7.01
CA ALA A 106 -6.76 12.28 6.81
C ALA A 106 -5.63 12.10 7.83
N PRO A 107 -5.87 11.95 9.14
CA PRO A 107 -4.80 11.69 10.10
C PRO A 107 -4.04 10.39 9.82
N MET A 108 -4.77 9.33 9.45
CA MET A 108 -4.18 8.04 9.11
C MET A 108 -3.34 8.14 7.82
N VAL A 109 -3.86 8.79 6.77
CA VAL A 109 -3.13 9.04 5.52
C VAL A 109 -1.83 9.78 5.80
N ASN A 110 -1.89 10.91 6.51
CA ASN A 110 -0.69 11.69 6.84
C ASN A 110 0.34 10.86 7.61
N HIS A 111 -0.11 10.11 8.62
CA HIS A 111 0.77 9.25 9.40
C HIS A 111 1.49 8.19 8.54
N PHE A 112 0.77 7.57 7.60
CA PHE A 112 1.36 6.62 6.65
C PHE A 112 2.49 7.24 5.85
N PHE A 113 2.25 8.40 5.26
CA PHE A 113 3.28 9.08 4.47
C PHE A 113 4.43 9.62 5.32
N ASP A 114 4.18 10.02 6.58
CA ASP A 114 5.25 10.46 7.49
C ASP A 114 6.19 9.30 7.86
N VAL A 115 5.64 8.10 8.06
CA VAL A 115 6.43 6.92 8.46
C VAL A 115 7.07 6.21 7.28
N LEU A 116 6.33 6.03 6.18
CA LEU A 116 6.71 5.18 5.06
C LEU A 116 7.13 5.93 3.80
N GLY A 117 6.84 7.23 3.70
CA GLY A 117 7.19 8.05 2.53
C GLY A 117 8.66 7.93 2.10
N PRO A 118 9.65 7.93 3.02
CA PRO A 118 11.06 7.74 2.66
C PRO A 118 11.38 6.40 1.97
N HIS A 119 10.52 5.40 2.10
CA HIS A 119 10.67 4.07 1.51
C HIS A 119 9.63 3.78 0.42
N CYS A 120 8.85 4.78 0.01
CA CYS A 120 7.76 4.59 -0.93
C CYS A 120 8.29 4.38 -2.36
N SER A 121 7.88 3.28 -2.98
CA SER A 121 8.08 3.00 -4.40
C SER A 121 6.89 3.47 -5.24
N THR A 122 5.69 3.20 -4.76
CA THR A 122 4.45 3.40 -5.49
C THR A 122 3.33 3.75 -4.51
N VAL A 123 2.38 4.56 -4.95
CA VAL A 123 1.13 4.80 -4.21
C VAL A 123 -0.02 4.15 -4.97
N GLN A 124 -0.78 3.30 -4.30
CA GLN A 124 -2.03 2.76 -4.83
C GLN A 124 -3.19 3.64 -4.39
N ILE A 125 -4.03 4.04 -5.34
CA ILE A 125 -5.21 4.86 -5.06
C ILE A 125 -6.45 3.99 -5.18
N LYS A 126 -7.10 3.83 -4.04
CA LYS A 126 -8.42 3.23 -3.87
C LYS A 126 -9.35 4.22 -3.18
N ASP A 127 -10.61 3.88 -3.14
CA ASP A 127 -11.61 4.59 -2.34
C ASP A 127 -12.58 3.58 -1.73
N TYR A 128 -13.34 3.99 -0.73
CA TYR A 128 -14.24 3.12 -0.01
C TYR A 128 -15.51 3.86 0.42
N TYR A 129 -16.52 3.08 0.78
CA TYR A 129 -17.73 3.57 1.43
C TYR A 129 -18.16 2.60 2.55
N LEU A 130 -18.94 3.11 3.47
CA LEU A 130 -19.61 2.29 4.49
C LEU A 130 -20.94 1.79 3.91
N GLU A 131 -21.14 0.48 3.93
CA GLU A 131 -22.42 -0.09 3.51
C GLU A 131 -23.50 0.20 4.56
N ASP A 132 -24.72 0.47 4.10
CA ASP A 132 -25.89 0.65 4.98
C ASP A 132 -26.34 -0.71 5.53
N ARG A 133 -25.60 -1.21 6.51
CA ARG A 133 -25.82 -2.50 7.18
C ARG A 133 -25.64 -2.37 8.68
N PHE A 134 -26.33 -3.25 9.44
CA PHE A 134 -26.18 -3.29 10.88
C PHE A 134 -24.76 -3.67 11.35
N VAL A 135 -24.13 -4.67 10.70
CA VAL A 135 -22.72 -4.99 10.92
C VAL A 135 -21.88 -4.14 9.97
N VAL A 136 -20.82 -3.52 10.52
CA VAL A 136 -19.93 -2.64 9.75
C VAL A 136 -19.28 -3.38 8.58
N HIS A 137 -19.52 -2.89 7.38
CA HIS A 137 -18.90 -3.32 6.16
C HIS A 137 -18.29 -2.11 5.46
N ILE A 138 -16.97 -2.17 5.22
CA ILE A 138 -16.22 -1.19 4.45
C ILE A 138 -15.97 -1.84 3.09
N SER A 139 -16.49 -1.24 2.04
CA SER A 139 -16.40 -1.77 0.67
C SER A 139 -15.72 -0.77 -0.25
N GLU A 140 -14.95 -1.28 -1.21
CA GLU A 140 -14.27 -0.45 -2.20
C GLU A 140 -15.25 0.22 -3.16
N THR A 141 -14.88 1.40 -3.65
CA THR A 141 -15.63 2.14 -4.68
C THR A 141 -14.66 2.86 -5.64
N ILE A 142 -15.23 3.55 -6.62
CA ILE A 142 -14.45 4.31 -7.61
C ILE A 142 -13.76 5.49 -6.93
N PRO A 143 -12.44 5.67 -7.04
CA PRO A 143 -11.71 6.81 -6.49
C PRO A 143 -12.36 8.16 -6.81
N GLY A 144 -12.58 8.95 -5.76
CA GLY A 144 -13.25 10.24 -5.80
C GLY A 144 -14.78 10.18 -5.65
N THR A 145 -15.36 9.00 -5.40
CA THR A 145 -16.79 8.84 -5.12
C THR A 145 -17.12 8.34 -3.73
N GLY A 146 -16.10 7.99 -2.96
CA GLY A 146 -16.23 7.44 -1.62
C GLY A 146 -15.83 8.41 -0.52
N MET A 147 -15.27 7.85 0.54
CA MET A 147 -14.97 8.54 1.80
C MET A 147 -13.47 8.77 2.04
N MET A 148 -12.58 8.22 1.19
CA MET A 148 -11.15 8.47 1.31
C MET A 148 -10.83 9.94 1.08
N ASP A 149 -9.96 10.50 1.89
CA ASP A 149 -9.40 11.84 1.65
C ASP A 149 -8.39 11.79 0.49
N ILE A 150 -8.94 11.71 -0.72
CA ILE A 150 -8.18 11.66 -1.96
C ILE A 150 -7.28 12.89 -2.13
N ASP A 151 -7.72 14.05 -1.67
CA ASP A 151 -6.95 15.28 -1.80
C ASP A 151 -5.66 15.19 -0.99
N THR A 152 -5.73 14.72 0.25
CA THR A 152 -4.53 14.46 1.08
C THR A 152 -3.65 13.39 0.45
N VAL A 153 -4.21 12.28 -0.08
CA VAL A 153 -3.42 11.24 -0.76
C VAL A 153 -2.65 11.83 -1.95
N LEU A 154 -3.31 12.62 -2.81
CA LEU A 154 -2.68 13.24 -3.98
C LEU A 154 -1.59 14.24 -3.58
N GLN A 155 -1.84 15.11 -2.59
CA GLN A 155 -0.85 16.08 -2.10
C GLN A 155 0.37 15.40 -1.51
N ARG A 156 0.17 14.36 -0.70
CA ARG A 156 1.27 13.59 -0.09
C ARG A 156 2.06 12.84 -1.14
N THR A 157 1.38 12.25 -2.14
CA THR A 157 2.04 11.57 -3.27
C THR A 157 2.92 12.54 -4.05
N ALA A 158 2.40 13.71 -4.42
CA ALA A 158 3.16 14.74 -5.11
C ALA A 158 4.37 15.24 -4.29
N GLY A 159 4.24 15.28 -2.97
CA GLY A 159 5.32 15.63 -2.04
C GLY A 159 6.48 14.64 -2.00
N LEU A 160 6.33 13.41 -2.50
CA LEU A 160 7.40 12.41 -2.58
C LEU A 160 8.38 12.68 -3.75
N GLY A 161 7.98 13.46 -4.73
CA GLY A 161 8.85 13.87 -5.83
C GLY A 161 8.19 13.79 -7.21
N PRO A 162 8.82 14.37 -8.23
CA PRO A 162 8.24 14.49 -9.57
C PRO A 162 8.11 13.14 -10.32
N ASP A 163 8.91 12.16 -9.94
CA ASP A 163 8.92 10.83 -10.58
C ASP A 163 7.96 9.84 -9.89
N MET A 164 7.31 10.28 -8.79
CA MET A 164 6.34 9.45 -8.09
C MET A 164 5.05 9.32 -8.88
N TYR A 165 4.59 8.11 -9.05
CA TYR A 165 3.33 7.83 -9.72
C TYR A 165 2.37 7.09 -8.78
N ALA A 166 1.09 7.23 -9.09
CA ALA A 166 0.01 6.56 -8.38
C ALA A 166 -0.74 5.62 -9.32
N VAL A 167 -1.07 4.45 -8.83
CA VAL A 167 -1.78 3.40 -9.58
C VAL A 167 -3.22 3.29 -9.09
N ILE A 168 -4.17 3.37 -10.01
CA ILE A 168 -5.58 3.04 -9.72
C ILE A 168 -5.69 1.52 -9.63
N GLU A 169 -6.21 1.02 -8.51
CA GLU A 169 -6.26 -0.40 -8.25
C GLU A 169 -7.69 -0.94 -8.03
N HIS A 170 -7.86 -2.24 -8.20
CA HIS A 170 -9.04 -3.06 -7.92
C HIS A 170 -10.33 -2.68 -8.67
N LEU A 171 -10.24 -1.90 -9.75
CA LEU A 171 -11.42 -1.54 -10.52
C LEU A 171 -11.64 -2.43 -11.75
N PRO A 172 -12.90 -2.73 -12.09
CA PRO A 172 -13.22 -3.22 -13.42
C PRO A 172 -12.75 -2.23 -14.49
N ILE A 173 -12.30 -2.74 -15.65
CA ILE A 173 -11.79 -1.91 -16.74
C ILE A 173 -12.78 -0.80 -17.13
N SER A 174 -14.09 -1.08 -17.10
CA SER A 174 -15.16 -0.12 -17.41
C SER A 174 -15.22 1.09 -16.47
N GLN A 175 -14.63 1.01 -15.27
CA GLN A 175 -14.66 2.07 -14.25
C GLN A 175 -13.34 2.87 -14.19
N ILE A 176 -12.25 2.36 -14.77
CA ILE A 176 -10.94 3.04 -14.74
C ILE A 176 -11.00 4.43 -15.36
N GLY A 177 -11.74 4.60 -16.45
CA GLY A 177 -11.90 5.90 -17.12
C GLY A 177 -12.53 6.97 -16.20
N LEU A 178 -13.53 6.59 -15.42
CA LEU A 178 -14.18 7.51 -14.47
C LEU A 178 -13.23 7.81 -13.28
N ALA A 179 -12.58 6.80 -12.72
CA ALA A 179 -11.61 7.00 -11.66
C ALA A 179 -10.48 7.96 -12.09
N LYS A 180 -9.88 7.73 -13.26
CA LYS A 180 -8.87 8.61 -13.84
C LYS A 180 -9.37 10.05 -13.98
N LYS A 181 -10.59 10.25 -14.50
CA LYS A 181 -11.19 11.57 -14.63
C LYS A 181 -11.28 12.26 -13.27
N ASN A 182 -11.90 11.61 -12.28
CA ASN A 182 -12.07 12.16 -10.94
C ASN A 182 -10.75 12.58 -10.31
N LEU A 183 -9.73 11.71 -10.37
CA LEU A 183 -8.40 11.98 -9.82
C LEU A 183 -7.69 13.11 -10.55
N THR A 184 -7.81 13.18 -11.89
CA THR A 184 -7.21 14.25 -12.69
C THR A 184 -7.83 15.60 -12.37
N GLU A 185 -9.15 15.69 -12.27
CA GLU A 185 -9.86 16.92 -11.92
C GLU A 185 -9.49 17.42 -10.52
N ARG A 186 -9.36 16.50 -9.53
CA ARG A 186 -8.90 16.86 -8.18
C ARG A 186 -7.44 17.32 -8.19
N ALA A 187 -6.54 16.61 -8.85
CA ALA A 187 -5.13 16.99 -8.95
C ALA A 187 -4.96 18.36 -9.62
N GLN A 188 -5.75 18.68 -10.65
CA GLN A 188 -5.78 20.02 -11.26
C GLN A 188 -6.28 21.08 -10.30
N ALA A 189 -7.36 20.82 -9.56
CA ALA A 189 -7.91 21.76 -8.58
C ALA A 189 -6.91 22.05 -7.44
N LEU A 190 -6.07 21.08 -7.11
CA LEU A 190 -4.98 21.21 -6.11
C LEU A 190 -3.70 21.84 -6.70
N GLY A 191 -3.64 22.12 -8.01
CA GLY A 191 -2.44 22.67 -8.66
C GLY A 191 -1.29 21.66 -8.77
N LEU A 192 -1.57 20.37 -8.71
CA LEU A 192 -0.55 19.30 -8.78
C LEU A 192 -0.23 18.86 -10.22
N LEU A 193 -1.07 19.23 -11.18
CA LEU A 193 -0.85 19.00 -12.60
C LEU A 193 -0.76 20.35 -13.29
N GLY A 194 0.31 20.55 -14.06
CA GLY A 194 0.51 21.71 -14.92
C GLY A 194 -0.26 21.61 -16.24
#